data_844ae940822b360374d7a3d2c0b05f5b
#
_entry.id   844ae940822b360374d7a3d2c0b05f5b
#
_cell.length_a   1.000
_cell.length_b   1.000
_cell.length_c   1.000
_cell.angle_alpha   90.00
_cell.angle_beta   90.00
_cell.angle_gamma   90.00
#
_symmetry.space_group_name_H-M   'P 1'
#
loop_
_entity.id
_entity.type
_entity.pdbx_description
1 polymer ?
#
loop_
_entity_poly.entity_id
_entity_poly.type
_entity_poly.pdbx_seq_one_letter_code
_entity_poly.pdbx_strand_id
1 'polypeptide(L)'
;DWVFSRQRYWGEPIPIVHCDKCGYVALPESELPLELPEVDKFLPTETGEPPLGHATKWAWDTVNKCTVENEKIDNITIFPLELNTMPGFAGSSAYYLRYMDPHNHQALVDPKVDEYWKNVDLYVGGTEHATGHLIYSRFWNKFLHDVGASVVEEPFQKLVNQGMIQGRSNFVYRIKDTNTFVSLNLKDQYEVTPIHVDVNIVSNDILDLEAFKAWRPEYKTAEFILEDGKYVCGWAVE
;
A
#
# COMPACT_ATOMS: atom_id res chain seq x y z
N ASP A 1 5.90 -10.99 -20.62
CA ASP A 1 4.86 -9.96 -20.78
C ASP A 1 4.32 -9.59 -19.41
N TRP A 2 4.02 -8.30 -19.23
CA TRP A 2 3.51 -7.78 -17.98
C TRP A 2 2.13 -7.18 -18.19
N VAL A 3 1.12 -7.73 -17.47
CA VAL A 3 -0.24 -7.20 -17.51
C VAL A 3 -0.31 -5.99 -16.56
N PHE A 4 -0.50 -4.81 -17.11
CA PHE A 4 -0.55 -3.57 -16.34
C PHE A 4 -1.91 -3.33 -15.69
N SER A 5 -3.02 -3.74 -16.30
CA SER A 5 -4.37 -3.58 -15.77
C SER A 5 -4.68 -4.51 -14.60
N ARG A 6 -5.58 -4.10 -13.71
CA ARG A 6 -6.05 -4.85 -12.54
C ARG A 6 -7.56 -4.88 -12.46
N GLN A 7 -8.10 -6.05 -12.10
CA GLN A 7 -9.51 -6.26 -11.77
C GLN A 7 -9.80 -5.78 -10.34
N ARG A 8 -9.65 -4.50 -10.10
CA ARG A 8 -9.85 -3.87 -8.79
C ARG A 8 -10.59 -2.55 -8.97
N TYR A 9 -11.33 -2.15 -7.95
CA TYR A 9 -12.00 -0.84 -7.95
C TYR A 9 -11.00 0.27 -7.63
N TRP A 10 -10.20 0.11 -6.57
CA TRP A 10 -9.26 1.14 -6.14
C TRP A 10 -8.01 1.16 -7.02
N GLY A 11 -7.87 2.23 -7.77
CA GLY A 11 -6.78 2.50 -8.70
C GLY A 11 -7.20 3.59 -9.68
N GLU A 12 -6.23 4.13 -10.42
CA GLU A 12 -6.51 5.07 -11.49
C GLU A 12 -7.31 4.36 -12.60
N PRO A 13 -8.46 4.89 -13.05
CA PRO A 13 -9.20 4.31 -14.16
C PRO A 13 -8.40 4.43 -15.46
N ILE A 14 -8.51 3.43 -16.32
CA ILE A 14 -7.85 3.45 -17.62
C ILE A 14 -8.77 4.20 -18.60
N PRO A 15 -8.35 5.35 -19.15
CA PRO A 15 -9.21 6.22 -19.95
C PRO A 15 -9.37 5.71 -21.39
N ILE A 16 -10.01 4.54 -21.52
CA ILE A 16 -10.21 3.85 -22.80
C ILE A 16 -11.70 3.47 -22.93
N VAL A 17 -12.24 3.69 -24.13
CA VAL A 17 -13.54 3.17 -24.52
C VAL A 17 -13.38 1.96 -25.45
N HIS A 18 -14.33 1.05 -25.39
CA HIS A 18 -14.42 -0.10 -26.28
C HIS A 18 -15.38 0.20 -27.41
N CYS A 19 -14.87 0.17 -28.63
CA CYS A 19 -15.66 0.38 -29.84
C CYS A 19 -15.70 -0.90 -30.65
N ASP A 20 -16.87 -1.40 -30.96
CA ASP A 20 -17.03 -2.65 -31.73
C ASP A 20 -16.33 -2.65 -33.09
N LYS A 21 -16.18 -1.47 -33.70
CA LYS A 21 -15.57 -1.32 -35.03
C LYS A 21 -14.08 -0.90 -34.96
N CYS A 22 -13.73 -0.08 -33.95
CA CYS A 22 -12.40 0.55 -33.83
C CYS A 22 -11.49 -0.17 -32.84
N GLY A 23 -12.02 -1.05 -32.00
CA GLY A 23 -11.30 -1.66 -30.88
C GLY A 23 -11.18 -0.69 -29.69
N TYR A 24 -10.01 -0.65 -29.08
CA TYR A 24 -9.73 0.22 -27.95
C TYR A 24 -9.39 1.63 -28.41
N VAL A 25 -10.09 2.62 -27.87
CA VAL A 25 -9.85 4.04 -28.22
C VAL A 25 -9.62 4.83 -26.94
N ALA A 26 -8.46 5.50 -26.86
CA ALA A 26 -8.13 6.36 -25.72
C ALA A 26 -9.00 7.63 -25.71
N LEU A 27 -9.42 8.08 -24.52
CA LEU A 27 -10.01 9.40 -24.36
C LEU A 27 -8.97 10.48 -24.63
N PRO A 28 -9.35 11.60 -25.28
CA PRO A 28 -8.46 12.75 -25.45
C PRO A 28 -8.03 13.33 -24.10
N GLU A 29 -6.81 13.87 -24.04
CA GLU A 29 -6.27 14.51 -22.83
C GLU A 29 -7.20 15.63 -22.30
N SER A 30 -7.85 16.37 -23.21
CA SER A 30 -8.81 17.44 -22.85
C SER A 30 -10.07 16.95 -22.10
N GLU A 31 -10.29 15.64 -22.06
CA GLU A 31 -11.45 14.99 -21.41
C GLU A 31 -11.05 14.31 -20.10
N LEU A 32 -9.80 14.48 -19.65
CA LEU A 32 -9.31 14.00 -18.36
C LEU A 32 -9.44 15.10 -17.27
N PRO A 33 -9.55 14.72 -16.00
CA PRO A 33 -9.46 13.37 -15.45
C PRO A 33 -10.74 12.54 -15.63
N LEU A 34 -10.58 11.23 -15.86
CA LEU A 34 -11.68 10.28 -15.74
C LEU A 34 -11.79 9.85 -14.28
N GLU A 35 -12.92 10.13 -13.65
CA GLU A 35 -13.15 9.81 -12.24
C GLU A 35 -13.89 8.48 -12.07
N LEU A 36 -13.53 7.70 -11.03
CA LEU A 36 -14.21 6.45 -10.72
C LEU A 36 -15.68 6.70 -10.33
N PRO A 37 -16.61 5.85 -10.80
CA PRO A 37 -18.01 5.93 -10.42
C PRO A 37 -18.23 5.37 -9.02
N GLU A 38 -19.31 5.75 -8.37
CA GLU A 38 -19.79 5.03 -7.18
C GLU A 38 -20.29 3.64 -7.55
N VAL A 39 -19.97 2.64 -6.71
CA VAL A 39 -20.44 1.26 -6.84
C VAL A 39 -20.91 0.72 -5.49
N ASP A 40 -21.94 -0.11 -5.51
CA ASP A 40 -22.50 -0.72 -4.30
C ASP A 40 -21.62 -1.87 -3.76
N LYS A 41 -20.78 -2.47 -4.61
CA LYS A 41 -19.95 -3.64 -4.27
C LYS A 41 -18.57 -3.52 -4.89
N PHE A 42 -17.54 -3.87 -4.11
CA PHE A 42 -16.12 -3.87 -4.53
C PHE A 42 -15.60 -5.27 -4.91
N LEU A 43 -16.47 -6.24 -5.02
CA LEU A 43 -16.15 -7.61 -5.47
C LEU A 43 -16.40 -7.73 -6.98
N PRO A 44 -15.78 -8.70 -7.65
CA PRO A 44 -16.13 -9.03 -9.03
C PRO A 44 -17.63 -9.31 -9.20
N THR A 45 -18.14 -9.11 -10.42
CA THR A 45 -19.52 -9.47 -10.75
C THR A 45 -19.72 -11.00 -10.73
N GLU A 46 -20.96 -11.46 -10.73
CA GLU A 46 -21.28 -12.90 -10.81
C GLU A 46 -20.79 -13.53 -12.12
N THR A 47 -20.61 -12.72 -13.17
CA THR A 47 -20.07 -13.11 -14.47
C THR A 47 -18.54 -13.08 -14.53
N GLY A 48 -17.87 -12.63 -13.44
CA GLY A 48 -16.42 -12.56 -13.33
C GLY A 48 -15.80 -11.26 -13.86
N GLU A 49 -16.61 -10.25 -14.16
CA GLU A 49 -16.11 -8.93 -14.54
C GLU A 49 -15.50 -8.19 -13.33
N PRO A 50 -14.61 -7.22 -13.55
CA PRO A 50 -14.07 -6.37 -12.50
C PRO A 50 -15.16 -5.65 -11.69
N PRO A 51 -14.85 -5.14 -10.48
CA PRO A 51 -15.82 -4.41 -9.65
C PRO A 51 -16.52 -3.23 -10.34
N LEU A 52 -15.88 -2.57 -11.32
CA LEU A 52 -16.49 -1.52 -12.14
C LEU A 52 -17.67 -2.03 -13.00
N GLY A 53 -17.78 -3.34 -13.21
CA GLY A 53 -18.95 -3.95 -13.83
C GLY A 53 -20.26 -3.79 -13.04
N HIS A 54 -20.20 -3.43 -11.74
CA HIS A 54 -21.37 -3.07 -10.94
C HIS A 54 -21.84 -1.62 -11.15
N ALA A 55 -21.03 -0.79 -11.79
CA ALA A 55 -21.40 0.61 -12.03
C ALA A 55 -22.54 0.70 -13.03
N THR A 56 -23.55 1.48 -12.71
CA THR A 56 -24.67 1.76 -13.61
C THR A 56 -24.37 2.91 -14.57
N LYS A 57 -23.43 3.78 -14.19
CA LYS A 57 -23.01 4.97 -14.93
C LYS A 57 -21.51 4.88 -15.28
N TRP A 58 -21.18 4.04 -16.27
CA TRP A 58 -19.79 3.82 -16.71
C TRP A 58 -19.70 3.64 -18.23
N ALA A 59 -20.38 4.51 -18.97
CA ALA A 59 -20.30 4.67 -20.42
C ALA A 59 -19.86 6.10 -20.74
N TRP A 60 -19.16 6.29 -21.85
CA TRP A 60 -18.65 7.59 -22.28
C TRP A 60 -19.47 8.13 -23.44
N ASP A 61 -20.04 9.32 -23.28
CA ASP A 61 -20.71 10.09 -24.32
C ASP A 61 -19.67 11.00 -25.01
N THR A 62 -19.34 10.70 -26.25
CA THR A 62 -18.33 11.43 -27.02
C THR A 62 -18.81 12.82 -27.48
N VAL A 63 -20.11 13.07 -27.47
CA VAL A 63 -20.70 14.36 -27.86
C VAL A 63 -20.71 15.31 -26.66
N ASN A 64 -21.19 14.82 -25.51
CA ASN A 64 -21.31 15.64 -24.30
C ASN A 64 -20.05 15.57 -23.42
N LYS A 65 -19.08 14.70 -23.74
CA LYS A 65 -17.78 14.55 -23.05
C LYS A 65 -17.95 14.26 -21.55
N CYS A 66 -18.80 13.31 -21.22
CA CYS A 66 -19.07 12.94 -19.85
C CYS A 66 -19.48 11.46 -19.73
N THR A 67 -19.40 10.94 -18.50
CA THR A 67 -19.92 9.62 -18.18
C THR A 67 -21.44 9.64 -18.10
N VAL A 68 -22.08 8.62 -18.68
CA VAL A 68 -23.52 8.45 -18.73
C VAL A 68 -23.93 7.02 -18.33
N GLU A 69 -25.24 6.81 -18.16
CA GLU A 69 -25.81 5.50 -17.83
C GLU A 69 -25.49 4.45 -18.91
N ASN A 70 -25.16 3.24 -18.49
CA ASN A 70 -24.78 2.13 -19.39
C ASN A 70 -25.91 1.74 -20.35
N GLU A 71 -27.17 1.96 -19.96
CA GLU A 71 -28.35 1.70 -20.82
C GLU A 71 -28.35 2.56 -22.09
N LYS A 72 -27.57 3.64 -22.14
CA LYS A 72 -27.48 4.55 -23.28
C LYS A 72 -26.42 4.13 -24.31
N ILE A 73 -25.67 3.06 -24.06
CA ILE A 73 -24.64 2.56 -24.99
C ILE A 73 -25.28 2.21 -26.32
N ASP A 74 -24.80 2.88 -27.37
CA ASP A 74 -25.28 2.70 -28.75
C ASP A 74 -24.17 2.24 -29.73
N ASN A 75 -22.91 2.22 -29.25
CA ASN A 75 -21.70 1.94 -30.05
C ASN A 75 -21.55 2.83 -31.30
N ILE A 76 -22.13 4.04 -31.26
CA ILE A 76 -22.04 5.08 -32.31
C ILE A 76 -21.50 6.38 -31.73
N THR A 77 -22.11 6.86 -30.63
CA THR A 77 -21.74 8.07 -29.91
C THR A 77 -21.47 7.80 -28.42
N ILE A 78 -22.02 6.73 -27.88
CA ILE A 78 -21.87 6.33 -26.47
C ILE A 78 -21.27 4.93 -26.42
N PHE A 79 -20.13 4.82 -25.78
CA PHE A 79 -19.30 3.61 -25.73
C PHE A 79 -19.06 3.14 -24.30
N PRO A 80 -18.96 1.82 -24.04
CA PRO A 80 -18.56 1.31 -22.74
C PRO A 80 -17.10 1.69 -22.41
N LEU A 81 -16.86 2.09 -21.18
CA LEU A 81 -15.52 2.35 -20.63
C LEU A 81 -14.85 1.06 -20.15
N GLU A 82 -13.51 1.07 -20.11
CA GLU A 82 -12.69 -0.01 -19.55
C GLU A 82 -13.06 -0.27 -18.09
N LEU A 83 -13.24 -1.55 -17.73
CA LEU A 83 -13.63 -1.98 -16.38
C LEU A 83 -12.43 -2.24 -15.45
N ASN A 84 -11.24 -2.40 -16.01
CA ASN A 84 -10.01 -2.55 -15.21
C ASN A 84 -9.49 -1.18 -14.78
N THR A 85 -8.74 -1.18 -13.68
CA THR A 85 -7.98 -0.01 -13.22
C THR A 85 -6.48 -0.24 -13.40
N MET A 86 -5.69 0.81 -13.27
CA MET A 86 -4.24 0.73 -13.17
C MET A 86 -3.85 0.08 -11.83
N PRO A 87 -2.62 -0.47 -11.70
CA PRO A 87 -2.13 -0.95 -10.41
C PRO A 87 -2.14 0.15 -9.36
N GLY A 88 -2.34 -0.20 -8.07
CA GLY A 88 -2.31 0.76 -6.97
C GLY A 88 -1.00 1.55 -6.83
N PHE A 89 0.09 1.06 -7.44
CA PHE A 89 1.37 1.77 -7.52
C PHE A 89 1.50 2.71 -8.71
N ALA A 90 0.50 2.82 -9.60
CA ALA A 90 0.61 3.65 -10.80
C ALA A 90 0.91 5.10 -10.44
N GLY A 91 0.08 5.74 -9.62
CA GLY A 91 0.28 7.12 -9.18
C GLY A 91 1.56 7.32 -8.37
N SER A 92 1.82 6.45 -7.39
CA SER A 92 3.01 6.55 -6.54
C SER A 92 4.32 6.19 -7.25
N SER A 93 4.27 5.58 -8.41
CA SER A 93 5.48 5.17 -9.15
C SER A 93 6.35 6.34 -9.58
N ALA A 94 5.76 7.48 -9.93
CA ALA A 94 6.46 8.66 -10.43
C ALA A 94 6.36 9.86 -9.48
N TYR A 95 6.07 9.65 -8.19
CA TYR A 95 5.85 10.73 -7.21
C TYR A 95 7.06 11.66 -7.09
N TYR A 96 8.28 11.15 -7.22
CA TYR A 96 9.52 11.94 -7.15
C TYR A 96 9.59 13.00 -8.25
N LEU A 97 9.06 12.75 -9.46
CA LEU A 97 8.94 13.76 -10.51
C LEU A 97 7.96 14.87 -10.10
N ARG A 98 6.80 14.49 -9.56
CA ARG A 98 5.83 15.47 -9.07
C ARG A 98 6.38 16.31 -7.91
N TYR A 99 7.22 15.76 -7.05
CA TYR A 99 7.88 16.51 -5.96
C TYR A 99 8.86 17.57 -6.44
N MET A 100 9.44 17.39 -7.63
CA MET A 100 10.30 18.41 -8.23
C MET A 100 9.50 19.68 -8.61
N ASP A 101 8.23 19.52 -8.97
CA ASP A 101 7.38 20.60 -9.47
C ASP A 101 5.91 20.45 -8.99
N PRO A 102 5.66 20.56 -7.67
CA PRO A 102 4.38 20.16 -7.07
C PRO A 102 3.19 21.06 -7.43
N HIS A 103 3.45 22.28 -7.90
CA HIS A 103 2.43 23.26 -8.25
C HIS A 103 2.16 23.38 -9.75
N ASN A 104 2.75 22.51 -10.56
CA ASN A 104 2.51 22.49 -11.99
C ASN A 104 1.17 21.81 -12.30
N HIS A 105 0.26 22.56 -12.92
CA HIS A 105 -1.07 22.09 -13.32
C HIS A 105 -1.14 21.68 -14.80
N GLN A 106 -0.05 21.82 -15.55
CA GLN A 106 -0.01 21.58 -16.99
C GLN A 106 0.75 20.30 -17.38
N ALA A 107 1.71 19.89 -16.53
CA ALA A 107 2.53 18.71 -16.76
C ALA A 107 2.87 18.03 -15.43
N LEU A 108 3.32 16.79 -15.49
CA LEU A 108 3.84 16.04 -14.33
C LEU A 108 5.01 16.78 -13.69
N VAL A 109 5.91 17.31 -14.52
CA VAL A 109 7.05 18.14 -14.17
C VAL A 109 7.40 19.04 -15.36
N ASP A 110 7.82 20.29 -15.12
CA ASP A 110 8.34 21.15 -16.18
C ASP A 110 9.68 20.59 -16.71
N PRO A 111 9.90 20.50 -18.02
CA PRO A 111 11.13 19.97 -18.60
C PRO A 111 12.43 20.63 -18.08
N LYS A 112 12.39 21.92 -17.76
CA LYS A 112 13.57 22.62 -17.22
C LYS A 112 13.84 22.26 -15.77
N VAL A 113 12.79 21.96 -15.00
CA VAL A 113 12.89 21.50 -13.62
C VAL A 113 13.45 20.08 -13.62
N ASP A 114 12.94 19.20 -14.49
CA ASP A 114 13.44 17.85 -14.68
C ASP A 114 14.91 17.84 -15.17
N GLU A 115 15.28 18.71 -16.12
CA GLU A 115 16.67 18.89 -16.58
C GLU A 115 17.61 19.36 -15.47
N TYR A 116 17.11 20.16 -14.52
CA TYR A 116 17.89 20.63 -13.37
C TYR A 116 18.09 19.53 -12.33
N TRP A 117 17.04 18.84 -11.92
CA TRP A 117 17.09 17.83 -10.85
C TRP A 117 17.55 16.46 -11.36
N LYS A 118 17.16 16.08 -12.57
CA LYS A 118 17.45 14.77 -13.18
C LYS A 118 16.98 13.60 -12.29
N ASN A 119 17.76 12.54 -12.26
CA ASN A 119 17.50 11.40 -11.41
C ASN A 119 17.87 11.66 -9.94
N VAL A 120 17.16 11.03 -9.04
CA VAL A 120 17.38 11.16 -7.59
C VAL A 120 18.76 10.63 -7.20
N ASP A 121 19.56 11.44 -6.52
CA ASP A 121 20.96 11.12 -6.14
C ASP A 121 21.04 9.94 -5.18
N LEU A 122 20.18 9.92 -4.15
CA LEU A 122 20.12 8.89 -3.13
C LEU A 122 18.68 8.52 -2.80
N TYR A 123 18.33 7.26 -3.02
CA TYR A 123 17.03 6.72 -2.71
C TYR A 123 17.15 5.66 -1.60
N VAL A 124 16.43 5.86 -0.49
CA VAL A 124 16.51 5.01 0.70
C VAL A 124 15.17 4.35 0.94
N GLY A 125 15.15 3.03 1.07
CA GLY A 125 13.92 2.30 1.31
C GLY A 125 14.14 0.81 1.61
N GLY A 126 13.14 0.20 2.23
CA GLY A 126 13.19 -1.21 2.64
C GLY A 126 13.12 -2.20 1.47
N THR A 127 13.53 -3.44 1.73
CA THR A 127 13.50 -4.55 0.77
C THR A 127 12.10 -4.91 0.28
N GLU A 128 11.08 -4.64 1.08
CA GLU A 128 9.68 -4.90 0.75
C GLU A 128 9.20 -4.16 -0.50
N HIS A 129 9.88 -3.07 -0.87
CA HIS A 129 9.58 -2.30 -2.08
C HIS A 129 10.25 -2.83 -3.35
N ALA A 130 11.12 -3.84 -3.25
CA ALA A 130 11.87 -4.38 -4.40
C ALA A 130 10.92 -4.93 -5.49
N THR A 131 9.87 -5.65 -5.09
CA THR A 131 8.87 -6.22 -6.00
C THR A 131 7.63 -5.35 -6.20
N GLY A 132 7.55 -4.21 -5.52
CA GLY A 132 6.46 -3.25 -5.61
C GLY A 132 6.93 -1.94 -6.20
N HIS A 133 7.03 -0.89 -5.38
CA HIS A 133 7.34 0.47 -5.81
C HIS A 133 8.59 0.60 -6.68
N LEU A 134 9.68 -0.11 -6.39
CA LEU A 134 10.93 0.03 -7.16
C LEU A 134 10.80 -0.48 -8.60
N ILE A 135 10.11 -1.62 -8.82
CA ILE A 135 9.84 -2.11 -10.18
C ILE A 135 8.96 -1.13 -10.93
N TYR A 136 7.88 -0.65 -10.30
CA TYR A 136 6.94 0.27 -10.95
C TYR A 136 7.56 1.64 -11.24
N SER A 137 8.35 2.21 -10.32
CA SER A 137 9.01 3.50 -10.56
C SER A 137 10.01 3.40 -11.70
N ARG A 138 10.78 2.32 -11.79
CA ARG A 138 11.69 2.09 -12.90
C ARG A 138 10.96 1.89 -14.23
N PHE A 139 9.89 1.11 -14.24
CA PHE A 139 9.04 0.89 -15.42
C PHE A 139 8.43 2.22 -15.92
N TRP A 140 7.80 2.98 -15.02
CA TRP A 140 7.22 4.26 -15.34
C TRP A 140 8.24 5.28 -15.84
N ASN A 141 9.40 5.37 -15.19
CA ASN A 141 10.42 6.33 -15.61
C ASN A 141 10.94 6.04 -17.01
N LYS A 142 11.19 4.77 -17.33
CA LYS A 142 11.59 4.35 -18.67
C LYS A 142 10.51 4.68 -19.71
N PHE A 143 9.27 4.38 -19.40
CA PHE A 143 8.14 4.74 -20.27
C PHE A 143 8.02 6.25 -20.45
N LEU A 144 8.10 7.03 -19.39
CA LEU A 144 8.07 8.50 -19.47
C LEU A 144 9.24 9.06 -20.26
N HIS A 145 10.42 8.46 -20.16
CA HIS A 145 11.57 8.81 -21.00
C HIS A 145 11.32 8.49 -22.47
N ASP A 146 10.79 7.30 -22.77
CA ASP A 146 10.50 6.88 -24.16
C ASP A 146 9.48 7.80 -24.85
N VAL A 147 8.52 8.35 -24.11
CA VAL A 147 7.53 9.30 -24.62
C VAL A 147 7.97 10.77 -24.50
N GLY A 148 9.18 11.04 -24.01
CA GLY A 148 9.76 12.38 -23.89
C GLY A 148 9.23 13.21 -22.72
N ALA A 149 8.62 12.57 -21.72
CA ALA A 149 8.08 13.23 -20.54
C ALA A 149 9.04 13.21 -19.33
N SER A 150 10.18 12.54 -19.44
CA SER A 150 11.30 12.60 -18.50
C SER A 150 12.62 12.66 -19.24
N VAL A 151 13.59 13.43 -18.74
CA VAL A 151 14.91 13.63 -19.35
C VAL A 151 15.90 12.49 -19.04
N VAL A 152 15.60 11.64 -18.08
CA VAL A 152 16.46 10.53 -17.65
C VAL A 152 15.76 9.18 -17.78
N GLU A 153 16.51 8.16 -18.19
CA GLU A 153 16.01 6.80 -18.34
C GLU A 153 15.84 6.08 -16.99
N GLU A 154 16.80 6.25 -16.08
CA GLU A 154 16.78 5.62 -14.74
C GLU A 154 16.40 6.63 -13.67
N PRO A 155 15.45 6.30 -12.77
CA PRO A 155 14.93 7.27 -11.79
C PRO A 155 15.91 7.58 -10.66
N PHE A 156 16.78 6.64 -10.28
CA PHE A 156 17.64 6.73 -9.12
C PHE A 156 19.10 6.45 -9.45
N GLN A 157 20.02 7.29 -8.96
CA GLN A 157 21.45 7.08 -9.13
C GLN A 157 21.99 6.04 -8.15
N LYS A 158 21.52 6.08 -6.90
CA LYS A 158 21.93 5.17 -5.83
C LYS A 158 20.76 4.76 -4.98
N LEU A 159 20.57 3.45 -4.84
CA LEU A 159 19.63 2.85 -3.91
C LEU A 159 20.37 2.37 -2.67
N VAL A 160 19.91 2.76 -1.48
CA VAL A 160 20.34 2.18 -0.21
C VAL A 160 19.17 1.46 0.42
N ASN A 161 19.33 0.15 0.56
CA ASN A 161 18.40 -0.70 1.27
C ASN A 161 18.98 -0.98 2.66
N GLN A 162 18.40 -0.35 3.68
CA GLN A 162 18.89 -0.46 5.06
C GLN A 162 18.48 -1.78 5.75
N GLY A 163 17.72 -2.64 5.10
CA GLY A 163 17.11 -3.82 5.70
C GLY A 163 15.82 -3.47 6.43
N MET A 164 15.26 -4.46 7.14
CA MET A 164 14.03 -4.27 7.91
C MET A 164 14.34 -3.65 9.26
N ILE A 165 13.49 -2.73 9.70
CA ILE A 165 13.55 -2.22 11.08
C ILE A 165 13.13 -3.36 12.00
N GLN A 166 13.97 -3.64 12.98
CA GLN A 166 13.70 -4.66 13.98
C GLN A 166 13.26 -4.01 15.29
N GLY A 167 12.20 -4.55 15.85
CA GLY A 167 11.73 -4.21 17.18
C GLY A 167 12.00 -5.35 18.15
N ARG A 168 12.32 -5.01 19.39
CA ARG A 168 12.39 -6.01 20.44
C ARG A 168 11.03 -6.12 21.10
N SER A 169 10.46 -7.34 21.11
CA SER A 169 9.26 -7.69 21.86
C SER A 169 9.67 -8.44 23.13
N ASN A 170 9.11 -8.05 24.27
CA ASN A 170 9.26 -8.78 25.52
C ASN A 170 7.98 -9.54 25.85
N PHE A 171 8.13 -10.71 26.49
CA PHE A 171 7.03 -11.59 26.83
C PHE A 171 7.06 -11.97 28.29
N VAL A 172 5.87 -12.01 28.90
CA VAL A 172 5.60 -12.72 30.15
C VAL A 172 4.80 -13.96 29.86
N TYR A 173 4.88 -14.97 30.73
CA TYR A 173 4.24 -16.26 30.54
C TYR A 173 3.17 -16.44 31.59
N ARG A 174 1.92 -16.33 31.19
CA ARG A 174 0.75 -16.54 32.04
C ARG A 174 0.44 -18.01 32.11
N ILE A 175 0.31 -18.58 33.31
CA ILE A 175 -0.19 -19.95 33.52
C ILE A 175 -1.66 -19.98 33.10
N LYS A 176 -2.03 -20.96 32.28
CA LYS A 176 -3.36 -21.08 31.69
C LYS A 176 -4.45 -21.03 32.79
N ASP A 177 -5.52 -20.31 32.47
CA ASP A 177 -6.70 -20.14 33.32
C ASP A 177 -6.43 -19.55 34.75
N THR A 178 -5.28 -18.87 34.94
CA THR A 178 -4.91 -18.20 36.18
C THR A 178 -4.54 -16.74 35.95
N ASN A 179 -4.28 -15.99 37.06
CA ASN A 179 -3.62 -14.68 37.00
C ASN A 179 -2.18 -14.75 37.55
N THR A 180 -1.55 -15.92 37.41
CA THR A 180 -0.17 -16.17 37.81
C THR A 180 0.75 -16.21 36.63
N PHE A 181 1.89 -15.55 36.74
CA PHE A 181 2.91 -15.43 35.70
C PHE A 181 4.19 -16.12 36.17
N VAL A 182 4.80 -16.90 35.28
CA VAL A 182 6.00 -17.68 35.61
C VAL A 182 7.20 -17.14 34.80
N SER A 183 8.36 -17.02 35.45
CA SER A 183 9.62 -16.59 34.86
C SER A 183 10.05 -17.48 33.70
N LEU A 184 10.75 -16.94 32.72
CA LEU A 184 11.14 -17.59 31.45
C LEU A 184 11.71 -19.00 31.63
N ASN A 185 12.68 -19.16 32.54
CA ASN A 185 13.39 -20.44 32.69
C ASN A 185 12.59 -21.51 33.44
N LEU A 186 11.48 -21.11 34.05
CA LEU A 186 10.56 -22.03 34.77
C LEU A 186 9.31 -22.38 33.96
N LYS A 187 9.08 -21.73 32.81
CA LYS A 187 7.84 -21.82 32.01
C LYS A 187 7.51 -23.24 31.54
N ASP A 188 8.53 -24.07 31.27
CA ASP A 188 8.36 -25.42 30.72
C ASP A 188 7.76 -26.41 31.77
N GLN A 189 7.65 -25.97 33.00
CA GLN A 189 7.00 -26.73 34.08
C GLN A 189 5.46 -26.52 34.14
N TYR A 190 4.95 -25.61 33.31
CA TYR A 190 3.54 -25.18 33.33
C TYR A 190 2.98 -25.09 31.91
N GLU A 191 1.67 -25.21 31.75
CA GLU A 191 0.98 -24.84 30.53
C GLU A 191 0.81 -23.32 30.53
N VAL A 192 1.54 -22.61 29.63
CA VAL A 192 1.59 -21.17 29.65
C VAL A 192 1.14 -20.55 28.32
N THR A 193 0.64 -19.32 28.39
CA THR A 193 0.36 -18.45 27.25
C THR A 193 1.31 -17.26 27.29
N PRO A 194 2.13 -17.02 26.25
CA PRO A 194 2.96 -15.83 26.15
C PRO A 194 2.09 -14.59 25.93
N ILE A 195 2.41 -13.50 26.63
CA ILE A 195 1.75 -12.20 26.50
C ILE A 195 2.82 -11.14 26.27
N HIS A 196 2.64 -10.33 25.25
CA HIS A 196 3.50 -9.17 25.01
C HIS A 196 3.36 -8.16 26.14
N VAL A 197 4.47 -7.58 26.54
CA VAL A 197 4.49 -6.52 27.55
C VAL A 197 5.18 -5.28 27.03
N ASP A 198 4.79 -4.13 27.59
CA ASP A 198 5.42 -2.84 27.28
C ASP A 198 6.93 -2.90 27.57
N VAL A 199 7.73 -2.49 26.60
CA VAL A 199 9.19 -2.50 26.73
C VAL A 199 9.69 -1.57 27.84
N ASN A 200 8.92 -0.55 28.21
CA ASN A 200 9.30 0.41 29.23
C ASN A 200 9.22 -0.16 30.67
N ILE A 201 8.52 -1.30 30.85
CA ILE A 201 8.44 -1.98 32.16
C ILE A 201 9.39 -3.18 32.25
N VAL A 202 10.28 -3.35 31.28
CA VAL A 202 11.30 -4.40 31.26
C VAL A 202 12.69 -3.77 31.13
N SER A 203 13.61 -4.08 32.05
CA SER A 203 14.98 -3.62 32.01
C SER A 203 15.95 -4.79 32.14
N ASN A 204 16.88 -4.96 31.19
CA ASN A 204 17.82 -6.08 31.16
C ASN A 204 17.15 -7.45 31.34
N ASP A 205 16.07 -7.68 30.62
CA ASP A 205 15.20 -8.86 30.68
C ASP A 205 14.43 -9.07 32.00
N ILE A 206 14.52 -8.16 32.93
CA ILE A 206 13.84 -8.22 34.22
C ILE A 206 12.57 -7.36 34.17
N LEU A 207 11.46 -7.95 34.55
CA LEU A 207 10.15 -7.27 34.65
C LEU A 207 10.10 -6.41 35.92
N ASP A 208 9.65 -5.17 35.79
CA ASP A 208 9.18 -4.39 36.93
C ASP A 208 7.78 -4.87 37.33
N LEU A 209 7.68 -5.59 38.45
CA LEU A 209 6.44 -6.23 38.89
C LEU A 209 5.37 -5.22 39.30
N GLU A 210 5.76 -4.10 39.90
CA GLU A 210 4.79 -3.07 40.32
C GLU A 210 4.31 -2.27 39.12
N ALA A 211 5.17 -1.93 38.18
CA ALA A 211 4.81 -1.33 36.93
C ALA A 211 3.89 -2.25 36.09
N PHE A 212 4.14 -3.55 36.08
CA PHE A 212 3.27 -4.53 35.41
C PHE A 212 1.86 -4.59 36.02
N LYS A 213 1.74 -4.62 37.34
CA LYS A 213 0.45 -4.59 38.03
C LYS A 213 -0.32 -3.29 37.77
N ALA A 214 0.41 -2.17 37.58
CA ALA A 214 -0.17 -0.88 37.29
C ALA A 214 -0.51 -0.69 35.81
N TRP A 215 0.14 -1.44 34.90
CA TRP A 215 0.03 -1.29 33.46
C TRP A 215 -1.40 -1.57 32.95
N ARG A 216 -2.06 -2.61 33.50
CA ARG A 216 -3.45 -2.93 33.13
C ARG A 216 -4.28 -3.34 34.34
N PRO A 217 -5.57 -2.97 34.40
CA PRO A 217 -6.43 -3.29 35.54
C PRO A 217 -6.53 -4.77 35.87
N GLU A 218 -6.51 -5.65 34.85
CA GLU A 218 -6.60 -7.10 34.99
C GLU A 218 -5.38 -7.72 35.68
N TYR A 219 -4.24 -7.04 35.69
CA TYR A 219 -3.00 -7.53 36.31
C TYR A 219 -2.75 -7.00 37.71
N LYS A 220 -3.66 -6.18 38.24
CA LYS A 220 -3.53 -5.61 39.59
C LYS A 220 -3.30 -6.66 40.67
N THR A 221 -3.90 -7.85 40.53
CA THR A 221 -3.79 -8.99 41.47
C THR A 221 -2.89 -10.10 40.94
N ALA A 222 -2.03 -9.80 39.97
CA ALA A 222 -1.12 -10.78 39.39
C ALA A 222 -0.15 -11.33 40.44
N GLU A 223 0.03 -12.65 40.43
CA GLU A 223 1.02 -13.37 41.18
C GLU A 223 2.19 -13.79 40.29
N PHE A 224 3.38 -13.93 40.87
CA PHE A 224 4.58 -14.23 40.12
C PHE A 224 5.37 -15.37 40.70
N ILE A 225 5.74 -16.34 39.87
CA ILE A 225 6.72 -17.38 40.17
C ILE A 225 8.07 -16.90 39.66
N LEU A 226 8.94 -16.57 40.61
CA LEU A 226 10.21 -15.91 40.36
C LEU A 226 11.37 -16.91 40.30
N GLU A 227 12.40 -16.57 39.57
CA GLU A 227 13.69 -17.23 39.56
C GLU A 227 14.70 -16.35 40.30
N ASP A 228 15.31 -16.86 41.36
CA ASP A 228 16.26 -16.11 42.20
C ASP A 228 15.75 -14.72 42.65
N GLY A 229 14.45 -14.63 42.94
CA GLY A 229 13.79 -13.41 43.40
C GLY A 229 13.51 -12.38 42.27
N LYS A 230 13.70 -12.73 41.00
CA LYS A 230 13.47 -11.90 39.82
C LYS A 230 12.51 -12.57 38.85
N TYR A 231 11.78 -11.76 38.09
CA TYR A 231 11.00 -12.25 36.96
C TYR A 231 11.78 -11.97 35.63
N VAL A 232 12.23 -13.03 35.00
CA VAL A 232 12.94 -12.96 33.71
C VAL A 232 11.91 -13.06 32.58
N CYS A 233 11.86 -12.08 31.72
CA CYS A 233 11.03 -12.05 30.51
C CYS A 233 11.67 -12.87 29.39
N GLY A 234 10.83 -13.44 28.52
CA GLY A 234 11.27 -13.83 27.20
C GLY A 234 11.35 -12.62 26.26
N TRP A 235 12.07 -12.79 25.16
CA TRP A 235 12.12 -11.78 24.13
C TRP A 235 12.24 -12.41 22.74
N ALA A 236 11.80 -11.66 21.73
CA ALA A 236 12.01 -11.94 20.32
C ALA A 236 12.42 -10.65 19.60
N VAL A 237 13.05 -10.79 18.48
CA VAL A 237 13.29 -9.71 17.53
C VAL A 237 12.35 -9.93 16.36
N GLU A 238 11.48 -8.96 16.09
CA GLU A 238 10.49 -8.96 15.02
C GLU A 238 10.83 -7.92 13.96
#